data_363b9f3d7508b7ddc86d0f223a29068e
#
_entry.id   363b9f3d7508b7ddc86d0f223a29068e
#
_cell.length_a   1.000
_cell.length_b   1.000
_cell.length_c   1.000
_cell.angle_alpha   90.00
_cell.angle_beta   90.00
_cell.angle_gamma   90.00
#
_symmetry.space_group_name_H-M   'P 1'
#
loop_
_entity.id
_entity.type
_entity.pdbx_description
1 polymer ?
#
loop_
_entity_poly.entity_id
_entity_poly.type
_entity_poly.pdbx_seq_one_letter_code
_entity_poly.pdbx_strand_id
1 'polypeptide(L)'
;KLGESDKDALVLKNQIYLARDITTENEVVAAIDNSHICAEAAFDDVCNKLIQLFSSMDNPDMQQRVTDIQDMRERMIQILQGTKAFDLTNLPDNTVIVADEIKPSMTASMDIAHVAGIVAEKGGDTAHASILARALEIPAVLSVKGILQKVKNGDSIIIDGAYGEVFINPTQRTFSIYEKKKKKYEEHIEELKTFINKSTETADGKKVMLAANIGGADEAAKA
;
A
#
# COMPACT_ATOMS: atom_id res chain seq x y z
N LYS A 1 5.76 -14.57 -11.29
CA LYS A 1 5.98 -15.66 -10.30
C LYS A 1 6.56 -14.97 -9.07
N LEU A 2 5.71 -14.68 -8.10
CA LEU A 2 6.11 -14.17 -6.79
C LEU A 2 6.86 -15.28 -6.05
N GLY A 3 8.04 -14.97 -5.51
CA GLY A 3 8.80 -15.93 -4.71
C GLY A 3 8.09 -16.22 -3.38
N GLU A 4 8.29 -17.40 -2.80
CA GLU A 4 7.66 -17.81 -1.52
C GLU A 4 8.09 -16.95 -0.31
N SER A 5 9.13 -16.13 -0.45
CA SER A 5 9.65 -15.24 0.59
C SER A 5 9.08 -13.81 0.57
N ASP A 6 8.18 -13.51 -0.36
CA ASP A 6 7.58 -12.19 -0.48
C ASP A 6 6.40 -12.04 0.49
N LYS A 7 6.45 -11.03 1.37
CA LYS A 7 5.38 -10.76 2.35
C LYS A 7 4.03 -10.54 1.65
N ASP A 8 4.03 -9.89 0.50
CA ASP A 8 2.82 -9.63 -0.27
C ASP A 8 2.23 -10.92 -0.86
N ALA A 9 3.10 -11.85 -1.31
CA ALA A 9 2.67 -13.17 -1.74
C ALA A 9 2.03 -13.98 -0.59
N LEU A 10 2.54 -13.82 0.63
CA LEU A 10 1.98 -14.46 1.82
C LEU A 10 0.60 -13.91 2.18
N VAL A 11 0.39 -12.60 2.07
CA VAL A 11 -0.92 -11.95 2.27
C VAL A 11 -1.94 -12.50 1.28
N LEU A 12 -1.62 -12.52 -0.01
CA LEU A 12 -2.51 -13.09 -1.04
C LEU A 12 -2.80 -14.57 -0.80
N LYS A 13 -1.80 -15.34 -0.38
CA LYS A 13 -1.96 -16.76 -0.04
C LYS A 13 -2.93 -16.95 1.13
N ASN A 14 -2.82 -16.14 2.16
CA ASN A 14 -3.74 -16.15 3.30
C ASN A 14 -5.16 -15.77 2.88
N GLN A 15 -5.34 -14.78 2.01
CA GLN A 15 -6.65 -14.41 1.47
C GLN A 15 -7.28 -15.55 0.65
N ILE A 16 -6.47 -16.27 -0.14
CA ILE A 16 -6.94 -17.46 -0.88
C ILE A 16 -7.39 -18.56 0.09
N TYR A 17 -6.68 -18.80 1.19
CA TYR A 17 -7.08 -19.78 2.19
C TYR A 17 -8.41 -19.40 2.86
N LEU A 18 -8.57 -18.13 3.23
CA LEU A 18 -9.82 -17.62 3.80
C LEU A 18 -10.99 -17.73 2.82
N ALA A 19 -10.77 -17.38 1.55
CA ALA A 19 -11.80 -17.46 0.51
C ALA A 19 -12.19 -18.90 0.15
N ARG A 20 -11.33 -19.89 0.42
CA ARG A 20 -11.55 -21.31 0.18
C ARG A 20 -11.88 -22.09 1.46
N ASP A 21 -12.07 -21.40 2.56
CA ASP A 21 -12.46 -22.06 3.80
C ASP A 21 -13.87 -22.66 3.67
N ILE A 22 -13.93 -23.98 3.89
CA ILE A 22 -15.16 -24.74 3.68
C ILE A 22 -16.29 -24.29 4.61
N THR A 23 -15.95 -23.75 5.78
CA THR A 23 -16.92 -23.21 6.74
C THR A 23 -17.55 -21.94 6.19
N THR A 24 -16.72 -21.03 5.69
CA THR A 24 -17.16 -19.78 5.03
C THR A 24 -18.01 -20.08 3.81
N GLU A 25 -17.62 -21.02 2.96
CA GLU A 25 -18.38 -21.43 1.79
C GLU A 25 -19.76 -21.97 2.19
N ASN A 26 -19.83 -22.89 3.15
CA ASN A 26 -21.08 -23.46 3.65
C ASN A 26 -22.01 -22.41 4.27
N GLU A 27 -21.48 -21.44 5.01
CA GLU A 27 -22.26 -20.36 5.59
C GLU A 27 -22.86 -19.45 4.50
N VAL A 28 -22.09 -19.13 3.46
CA VAL A 28 -22.56 -18.34 2.31
C VAL A 28 -23.66 -19.07 1.57
N VAL A 29 -23.48 -20.36 1.26
CA VAL A 29 -24.49 -21.19 0.59
C VAL A 29 -25.76 -21.26 1.44
N ALA A 30 -25.62 -21.54 2.74
CA ALA A 30 -26.77 -21.59 3.65
C ALA A 30 -27.52 -20.24 3.74
N ALA A 31 -26.81 -19.11 3.70
CA ALA A 31 -27.43 -17.78 3.69
C ALA A 31 -28.23 -17.54 2.40
N ILE A 32 -27.68 -17.95 1.24
CA ILE A 32 -28.39 -17.88 -0.04
C ILE A 32 -29.68 -18.72 0.00
N ASP A 33 -29.55 -19.98 0.41
CA ASP A 33 -30.64 -20.93 0.38
C ASP A 33 -31.76 -20.57 1.38
N ASN A 34 -31.40 -20.16 2.60
CA ASN A 34 -32.36 -19.89 3.66
C ASN A 34 -33.00 -18.50 3.58
N SER A 35 -32.21 -17.50 3.14
CA SER A 35 -32.67 -16.09 3.15
C SER A 35 -33.01 -15.58 1.76
N HIS A 36 -32.80 -16.36 0.69
CA HIS A 36 -33.05 -16.00 -0.71
C HIS A 36 -32.40 -14.67 -1.11
N ILE A 37 -31.16 -14.42 -0.62
CA ILE A 37 -30.38 -13.24 -0.96
C ILE A 37 -29.36 -13.56 -2.05
N CYS A 38 -28.85 -12.53 -2.73
CA CYS A 38 -27.82 -12.72 -3.75
C CYS A 38 -26.46 -13.12 -3.11
N ALA A 39 -25.58 -13.68 -3.92
CA ALA A 39 -24.28 -14.18 -3.45
C ALA A 39 -23.41 -13.07 -2.83
N GLU A 40 -23.49 -11.87 -3.40
CA GLU A 40 -22.76 -10.70 -2.89
C GLU A 40 -23.20 -10.33 -1.47
N ALA A 41 -24.51 -10.30 -1.22
CA ALA A 41 -25.08 -9.99 0.09
C ALA A 41 -24.77 -11.11 1.11
N ALA A 42 -24.90 -12.36 0.70
CA ALA A 42 -24.56 -13.50 1.55
C ALA A 42 -23.09 -13.51 1.97
N PHE A 43 -22.18 -13.23 1.02
CA PHE A 43 -20.75 -13.15 1.28
C PHE A 43 -20.42 -11.95 2.17
N ASP A 44 -21.05 -10.80 1.94
CA ASP A 44 -20.91 -9.61 2.78
C ASP A 44 -21.29 -9.88 4.23
N ASP A 45 -22.45 -10.52 4.45
CA ASP A 45 -22.96 -10.87 5.79
C ASP A 45 -21.99 -11.82 6.54
N VAL A 46 -21.48 -12.84 5.86
CA VAL A 46 -20.53 -13.80 6.46
C VAL A 46 -19.23 -13.10 6.81
N CYS A 47 -18.68 -12.29 5.90
CA CYS A 47 -17.45 -11.52 6.19
C CYS A 47 -17.67 -10.53 7.34
N ASN A 48 -18.81 -9.86 7.43
CA ASN A 48 -19.11 -8.92 8.53
C ASN A 48 -19.15 -9.63 9.88
N LYS A 49 -19.65 -10.86 9.97
CA LYS A 49 -19.61 -11.69 11.19
C LYS A 49 -18.16 -12.01 11.59
N LEU A 50 -17.33 -12.40 10.62
CA LEU A 50 -15.90 -12.65 10.87
C LEU A 50 -15.17 -11.38 11.33
N ILE A 51 -15.42 -10.25 10.69
CA ILE A 51 -14.85 -8.96 11.08
C ILE A 51 -15.23 -8.60 12.53
N GLN A 52 -16.50 -8.74 12.90
CA GLN A 52 -16.95 -8.51 14.28
C GLN A 52 -16.28 -9.44 15.27
N LEU A 53 -16.15 -10.73 14.94
CA LEU A 53 -15.50 -11.72 15.77
C LEU A 53 -14.03 -11.34 16.01
N PHE A 54 -13.26 -11.11 14.96
CA PHE A 54 -11.83 -10.77 15.07
C PHE A 54 -11.59 -9.40 15.72
N SER A 55 -12.48 -8.42 15.47
CA SER A 55 -12.40 -7.09 16.11
C SER A 55 -12.65 -7.14 17.62
N SER A 56 -13.42 -8.12 18.09
CA SER A 56 -13.71 -8.30 19.53
C SER A 56 -12.60 -9.01 20.30
N MET A 57 -11.61 -9.55 19.60
CA MET A 57 -10.48 -10.24 20.23
C MET A 57 -9.44 -9.23 20.72
N ASP A 58 -9.01 -9.37 21.96
CA ASP A 58 -7.94 -8.54 22.55
C ASP A 58 -6.55 -9.08 22.15
N ASN A 59 -6.32 -9.17 20.84
CA ASN A 59 -5.08 -9.66 20.24
C ASN A 59 -4.75 -8.84 18.99
N PRO A 60 -3.62 -8.10 18.98
CA PRO A 60 -3.23 -7.24 17.84
C PRO A 60 -3.10 -8.00 16.51
N ASP A 61 -2.59 -9.24 16.53
CA ASP A 61 -2.46 -10.06 15.32
C ASP A 61 -3.83 -10.43 14.73
N MET A 62 -4.82 -10.66 15.59
CA MET A 62 -6.19 -10.94 15.16
C MET A 62 -6.89 -9.70 14.64
N GLN A 63 -6.62 -8.53 15.24
CA GLN A 63 -7.13 -7.25 14.72
C GLN A 63 -6.54 -6.91 13.34
N GLN A 64 -5.31 -7.28 13.07
CA GLN A 64 -4.71 -7.13 11.74
C GLN A 64 -5.41 -7.99 10.69
N ARG A 65 -5.90 -9.17 11.07
CA ARG A 65 -6.71 -10.04 10.19
C ARG A 65 -8.02 -9.38 9.71
N VAL A 66 -8.56 -8.43 10.47
CA VAL A 66 -9.75 -7.67 10.07
C VAL A 66 -9.52 -6.96 8.73
N THR A 67 -8.36 -6.32 8.57
CA THR A 67 -8.00 -5.63 7.33
C THR A 67 -7.90 -6.60 6.15
N ASP A 68 -7.30 -7.79 6.37
CA ASP A 68 -7.19 -8.82 5.35
C ASP A 68 -8.57 -9.35 4.90
N ILE A 69 -9.50 -9.55 5.87
CA ILE A 69 -10.87 -9.99 5.59
C ILE A 69 -11.64 -8.90 4.85
N GLN A 70 -11.50 -7.63 5.22
CA GLN A 70 -12.12 -6.50 4.54
C GLN A 70 -11.66 -6.39 3.09
N ASP A 71 -10.36 -6.51 2.84
CA ASP A 71 -9.78 -6.47 1.49
C ASP A 71 -10.28 -7.64 0.63
N MET A 72 -10.25 -8.87 1.16
CA MET A 72 -10.80 -10.05 0.51
C MET A 72 -12.29 -9.89 0.19
N ARG A 73 -13.09 -9.39 1.14
CA ARG A 73 -14.53 -9.15 0.99
C ARG A 73 -14.81 -8.22 -0.19
N GLU A 74 -14.18 -7.05 -0.22
CA GLU A 74 -14.40 -6.08 -1.28
C GLU A 74 -13.99 -6.62 -2.65
N ARG A 75 -12.86 -7.30 -2.73
CA ARG A 75 -12.39 -7.91 -3.97
C ARG A 75 -13.35 -8.98 -4.49
N MET A 76 -13.86 -9.85 -3.60
CA MET A 76 -14.81 -10.88 -3.98
C MET A 76 -16.13 -10.28 -4.47
N ILE A 77 -16.66 -9.27 -3.76
CA ILE A 77 -17.88 -8.56 -4.17
C ILE A 77 -17.70 -7.90 -5.55
N GLN A 78 -16.55 -7.24 -5.81
CA GLN A 78 -16.26 -6.68 -7.13
C GLN A 78 -16.27 -7.74 -8.23
N ILE A 79 -15.68 -8.93 -7.97
CA ILE A 79 -15.68 -10.04 -8.92
C ILE A 79 -17.09 -10.54 -9.17
N LEU A 80 -17.90 -10.73 -8.13
CA LEU A 80 -19.30 -11.18 -8.24
C LEU A 80 -20.15 -10.18 -9.02
N GLN A 81 -19.94 -8.89 -8.81
CA GLN A 81 -20.62 -7.82 -9.52
C GLN A 81 -20.14 -7.61 -10.97
N GLY A 82 -19.08 -8.34 -11.38
CA GLY A 82 -18.46 -8.15 -12.70
C GLY A 82 -17.78 -6.80 -12.87
N THR A 83 -17.53 -6.06 -11.78
CA THR A 83 -16.79 -4.80 -11.83
C THR A 83 -15.30 -5.11 -12.01
N LYS A 84 -14.69 -4.52 -13.04
CA LYS A 84 -13.24 -4.66 -13.24
C LYS A 84 -12.52 -3.83 -12.17
N ALA A 85 -11.72 -4.48 -11.34
CA ALA A 85 -10.72 -3.78 -10.55
C ALA A 85 -9.81 -2.97 -11.48
N PHE A 86 -9.34 -1.83 -11.01
CA PHE A 86 -8.36 -1.04 -11.77
C PHE A 86 -7.08 -1.89 -11.97
N ASP A 87 -6.62 -1.99 -13.21
CA ASP A 87 -5.42 -2.76 -13.53
C ASP A 87 -4.17 -1.97 -13.10
N LEU A 88 -3.53 -2.42 -12.04
CA LEU A 88 -2.29 -1.85 -11.51
C LEU A 88 -1.03 -2.56 -12.04
N THR A 89 -1.19 -3.57 -12.91
CA THR A 89 -0.08 -4.39 -13.42
C THR A 89 0.62 -3.77 -14.64
N ASN A 90 0.02 -2.76 -15.26
CA ASN A 90 0.56 -2.11 -16.46
C ASN A 90 0.33 -0.60 -16.38
N LEU A 91 1.13 0.04 -15.53
CA LEU A 91 1.06 1.47 -15.30
C LEU A 91 1.99 2.25 -16.25
N PRO A 92 1.58 3.41 -16.73
CA PRO A 92 2.50 4.33 -17.42
C PRO A 92 3.63 4.79 -16.49
N ASP A 93 4.77 5.14 -17.06
CA ASP A 93 5.88 5.75 -16.31
C ASP A 93 5.43 7.01 -15.56
N ASN A 94 5.99 7.22 -14.38
CA ASN A 94 5.69 8.35 -13.51
C ASN A 94 4.22 8.44 -13.07
N THR A 95 3.55 7.32 -12.91
CA THR A 95 2.16 7.28 -12.41
C THR A 95 2.10 7.60 -10.93
N VAL A 96 1.19 8.51 -10.56
CA VAL A 96 0.79 8.77 -9.18
C VAL A 96 -0.48 8.00 -8.88
N ILE A 97 -0.45 7.16 -7.85
CA ILE A 97 -1.62 6.42 -7.38
C ILE A 97 -2.39 7.30 -6.39
N VAL A 98 -3.67 7.52 -6.69
CA VAL A 98 -4.59 8.23 -5.78
C VAL A 98 -5.73 7.29 -5.42
N ALA A 99 -5.88 6.99 -4.14
CA ALA A 99 -6.86 6.04 -3.64
C ALA A 99 -7.54 6.51 -2.35
N ASP A 100 -8.66 5.88 -1.99
CA ASP A 100 -9.25 6.04 -0.66
C ASP A 100 -8.30 5.48 0.41
N GLU A 101 -7.82 4.26 0.18
CA GLU A 101 -6.86 3.55 1.01
C GLU A 101 -6.00 2.63 0.14
N ILE A 102 -4.74 2.49 0.45
CA ILE A 102 -3.86 1.52 -0.22
C ILE A 102 -3.92 0.20 0.53
N LYS A 103 -4.52 -0.79 -0.10
CA LYS A 103 -4.71 -2.13 0.47
C LYS A 103 -3.58 -3.07 0.10
N PRO A 104 -3.33 -4.12 0.90
CA PRO A 104 -2.31 -5.11 0.62
C PRO A 104 -2.46 -5.79 -0.75
N SER A 105 -3.70 -6.07 -1.17
CA SER A 105 -3.95 -6.66 -2.49
C SER A 105 -3.59 -5.74 -3.66
N MET A 106 -3.73 -4.43 -3.47
CA MET A 106 -3.33 -3.44 -4.48
C MET A 106 -1.81 -3.45 -4.65
N THR A 107 -1.06 -3.44 -3.53
CA THR A 107 0.41 -3.42 -3.57
C THR A 107 0.99 -4.69 -4.16
N ALA A 108 0.41 -5.85 -3.85
CA ALA A 108 0.83 -7.13 -4.40
C ALA A 108 0.65 -7.27 -5.93
N SER A 109 -0.26 -6.48 -6.53
CA SER A 109 -0.51 -6.46 -7.97
C SER A 109 0.06 -5.24 -8.70
N MET A 110 0.61 -4.28 -7.96
CA MET A 110 1.05 -3.00 -8.49
C MET A 110 2.40 -3.11 -9.20
N ASP A 111 2.49 -2.54 -10.39
CA ASP A 111 3.76 -2.36 -11.08
C ASP A 111 4.53 -1.17 -10.48
N ILE A 112 5.22 -1.49 -9.39
CA ILE A 112 5.91 -0.53 -8.52
C ILE A 112 6.96 0.28 -9.27
N ALA A 113 7.60 -0.30 -10.29
CA ALA A 113 8.67 0.36 -11.05
C ALA A 113 8.20 1.63 -11.77
N HIS A 114 6.89 1.73 -12.04
CA HIS A 114 6.27 2.85 -12.75
C HIS A 114 5.56 3.84 -11.82
N VAL A 115 5.54 3.56 -10.50
CA VAL A 115 4.87 4.42 -9.51
C VAL A 115 5.82 5.54 -9.05
N ALA A 116 5.43 6.79 -9.29
CA ALA A 116 6.18 7.98 -8.88
C ALA A 116 5.77 8.51 -7.49
N GLY A 117 4.63 8.06 -6.95
CA GLY A 117 4.18 8.45 -5.62
C GLY A 117 2.76 8.01 -5.31
N ILE A 118 2.38 8.15 -4.05
CA ILE A 118 1.11 7.69 -3.51
C ILE A 118 0.39 8.83 -2.78
N VAL A 119 -0.91 8.99 -3.04
CA VAL A 119 -1.80 9.87 -2.27
C VAL A 119 -3.01 9.05 -1.82
N ALA A 120 -3.38 9.12 -0.55
CA ALA A 120 -4.56 8.42 -0.05
C ALA A 120 -5.41 9.30 0.87
N GLU A 121 -6.75 9.09 0.84
CA GLU A 121 -7.67 9.78 1.74
C GLU A 121 -7.57 9.27 3.17
N LYS A 122 -7.27 7.99 3.33
CA LYS A 122 -7.08 7.30 4.62
C LYS A 122 -5.64 6.83 4.79
N GLY A 123 -5.31 6.52 6.02
CA GLY A 123 -4.01 5.99 6.39
C GLY A 123 -3.26 6.91 7.35
N GLY A 124 -2.26 6.36 8.02
CA GLY A 124 -1.38 7.03 8.96
C GLY A 124 0.03 6.44 8.89
N ASP A 125 0.90 6.77 9.84
CA ASP A 125 2.31 6.35 9.85
C ASP A 125 2.52 4.83 9.86
N THR A 126 1.59 4.09 10.43
CA THR A 126 1.59 2.62 10.50
C THR A 126 0.76 1.96 9.39
N ALA A 127 0.10 2.75 8.53
CA ALA A 127 -0.67 2.22 7.43
C ALA A 127 0.24 1.49 6.43
N HIS A 128 -0.32 0.49 5.77
CA HIS A 128 0.39 -0.30 4.75
C HIS A 128 1.03 0.58 3.67
N ALA A 129 0.32 1.64 3.24
CA ALA A 129 0.84 2.63 2.29
C ALA A 129 2.11 3.33 2.76
N SER A 130 2.22 3.67 4.04
CA SER A 130 3.41 4.33 4.61
C SER A 130 4.61 3.40 4.62
N ILE A 131 4.40 2.14 5.00
CA ILE A 131 5.44 1.12 5.03
C ILE A 131 5.95 0.86 3.62
N LEU A 132 5.03 0.71 2.66
CA LEU A 132 5.36 0.51 1.26
C LEU A 132 6.14 1.69 0.68
N ALA A 133 5.64 2.92 0.84
CA ALA A 133 6.27 4.11 0.29
C ALA A 133 7.71 4.29 0.82
N ARG A 134 7.94 4.00 2.11
CA ARG A 134 9.29 4.02 2.70
C ARG A 134 10.19 2.93 2.11
N ALA A 135 9.68 1.70 1.95
CA ALA A 135 10.44 0.59 1.38
C ALA A 135 10.83 0.82 -0.09
N LEU A 136 10.01 1.58 -0.82
CA LEU A 136 10.20 1.92 -2.23
C LEU A 136 10.91 3.27 -2.43
N GLU A 137 11.14 4.01 -1.36
CA GLU A 137 11.73 5.37 -1.41
C GLU A 137 10.92 6.35 -2.30
N ILE A 138 9.58 6.14 -2.39
CA ILE A 138 8.68 7.03 -3.15
C ILE A 138 7.94 7.99 -2.23
N PRO A 139 7.63 9.23 -2.69
CA PRO A 139 6.85 10.18 -1.89
C PRO A 139 5.42 9.67 -1.68
N ALA A 140 4.93 9.80 -0.44
CA ALA A 140 3.55 9.50 -0.09
C ALA A 140 2.96 10.61 0.78
N VAL A 141 1.70 10.96 0.50
CA VAL A 141 0.90 11.87 1.34
C VAL A 141 -0.42 11.17 1.65
N LEU A 142 -0.65 10.91 2.93
CA LEU A 142 -1.82 10.19 3.42
C LEU A 142 -2.76 11.13 4.19
N SER A 143 -3.98 10.67 4.45
CA SER A 143 -5.03 11.44 5.14
C SER A 143 -5.46 12.71 4.39
N VAL A 144 -5.40 12.72 3.06
CA VAL A 144 -5.79 13.84 2.20
C VAL A 144 -7.29 13.77 1.91
N LYS A 145 -8.10 14.24 2.83
CA LYS A 145 -9.56 14.16 2.73
C LYS A 145 -10.11 14.85 1.48
N GLY A 146 -10.98 14.16 0.74
CA GLY A 146 -11.67 14.68 -0.44
C GLY A 146 -10.79 14.80 -1.69
N ILE A 147 -9.62 14.15 -1.72
CA ILE A 147 -8.73 14.19 -2.90
C ILE A 147 -9.39 13.51 -4.09
N LEU A 148 -10.10 12.40 -3.90
CA LEU A 148 -10.76 11.65 -4.96
C LEU A 148 -11.88 12.44 -5.67
N GLN A 149 -12.45 13.43 -5.00
CA GLN A 149 -13.45 14.33 -5.59
C GLN A 149 -12.82 15.41 -6.46
N LYS A 150 -11.52 15.67 -6.30
CA LYS A 150 -10.80 16.78 -6.95
C LYS A 150 -9.90 16.32 -8.08
N VAL A 151 -9.50 15.04 -8.10
CA VAL A 151 -8.57 14.47 -9.07
C VAL A 151 -9.32 13.61 -10.07
N LYS A 152 -8.81 13.58 -11.30
CA LYS A 152 -9.29 12.69 -12.37
C LYS A 152 -8.12 11.92 -12.96
N ASN A 153 -8.40 10.75 -13.53
CA ASN A 153 -7.39 10.02 -14.27
C ASN A 153 -6.81 10.88 -15.41
N GLY A 154 -5.49 10.95 -15.48
CA GLY A 154 -4.76 11.78 -16.45
C GLY A 154 -4.42 13.19 -15.96
N ASP A 155 -4.87 13.59 -14.78
CA ASP A 155 -4.44 14.86 -14.17
C ASP A 155 -2.94 14.80 -13.84
N SER A 156 -2.28 15.96 -14.00
CA SER A 156 -0.89 16.13 -13.56
C SER A 156 -0.85 16.41 -12.06
N ILE A 157 -0.03 15.67 -11.31
CA ILE A 157 0.07 15.81 -9.86
C ILE A 157 1.52 15.98 -9.43
N ILE A 158 1.76 16.90 -8.50
CA ILE A 158 3.01 17.01 -7.76
C ILE A 158 2.75 16.56 -6.31
N ILE A 159 3.65 15.72 -5.80
CA ILE A 159 3.65 15.24 -4.41
C ILE A 159 4.94 15.69 -3.74
N ASP A 160 4.83 16.37 -2.62
CA ASP A 160 5.93 16.65 -1.71
C ASP A 160 5.69 15.93 -0.39
N GLY A 161 6.26 14.73 -0.25
CA GLY A 161 6.11 13.89 0.94
C GLY A 161 6.79 14.46 2.18
N ALA A 162 7.79 15.36 2.01
CA ALA A 162 8.48 15.98 3.12
C ALA A 162 7.63 17.05 3.81
N TYR A 163 6.81 17.77 3.03
CA TYR A 163 5.93 18.83 3.55
C TYR A 163 4.46 18.44 3.57
N GLY A 164 4.10 17.25 3.05
CA GLY A 164 2.71 16.79 2.98
C GLY A 164 1.87 17.60 2.00
N GLU A 165 2.46 18.11 0.92
CA GLU A 165 1.81 18.96 -0.07
C GLU A 165 1.45 18.16 -1.34
N VAL A 166 0.24 18.38 -1.85
CA VAL A 166 -0.25 17.78 -3.10
C VAL A 166 -0.83 18.89 -3.99
N PHE A 167 -0.33 19.01 -5.21
CA PHE A 167 -0.81 19.97 -6.20
C PHE A 167 -1.42 19.25 -7.38
N ILE A 168 -2.69 19.50 -7.65
CA ILE A 168 -3.42 18.94 -8.81
C ILE A 168 -3.38 19.97 -9.93
N ASN A 169 -3.01 19.55 -11.14
CA ASN A 169 -2.87 20.39 -12.32
C ASN A 169 -2.06 21.68 -12.02
N PRO A 170 -0.81 21.52 -11.55
CA PRO A 170 0.03 22.63 -11.12
C PRO A 170 0.26 23.62 -12.25
N THR A 171 0.40 24.92 -11.91
CA THR A 171 0.83 25.91 -12.88
C THR A 171 2.27 25.65 -13.34
N GLN A 172 2.66 26.14 -14.52
CA GLN A 172 4.04 26.00 -15.02
C GLN A 172 5.08 26.54 -14.04
N ARG A 173 4.73 27.62 -13.30
CA ARG A 173 5.59 28.19 -12.26
C ARG A 173 5.78 27.21 -11.09
N THR A 174 4.70 26.61 -10.62
CA THR A 174 4.74 25.61 -9.54
C THR A 174 5.54 24.40 -9.98
N PHE A 175 5.29 23.90 -11.18
CA PHE A 175 6.02 22.77 -11.74
C PHE A 175 7.54 23.04 -11.77
N SER A 176 7.97 24.18 -12.30
CA SER A 176 9.40 24.54 -12.35
C SER A 176 10.06 24.68 -10.98
N ILE A 177 9.31 25.09 -9.95
CA ILE A 177 9.82 25.16 -8.56
C ILE A 177 10.09 23.75 -8.03
N TYR A 178 9.11 22.84 -8.20
CA TYR A 178 9.23 21.47 -7.68
C TYR A 178 10.19 20.61 -8.49
N GLU A 179 10.33 20.84 -9.78
CA GLU A 179 11.38 20.22 -10.61
C GLU A 179 12.79 20.57 -10.09
N LYS A 180 13.02 21.82 -9.73
CA LYS A 180 14.29 22.24 -9.09
C LYS A 180 14.49 21.63 -7.71
N LYS A 181 13.41 21.50 -6.90
CA LYS A 181 13.45 20.83 -5.60
C LYS A 181 13.82 19.36 -5.77
N LYS A 182 13.17 18.65 -6.71
CA LYS A 182 13.43 17.25 -7.02
C LYS A 182 14.91 17.06 -7.42
N LYS A 183 15.42 17.88 -8.34
CA LYS A 183 16.80 17.80 -8.77
C LYS A 183 17.79 17.97 -7.60
N LYS A 184 17.56 18.94 -6.73
CA LYS A 184 18.40 19.13 -5.53
C LYS A 184 18.35 17.94 -4.56
N TYR A 185 17.18 17.32 -4.44
CA TYR A 185 17.00 16.11 -3.62
C TYR A 185 17.80 14.95 -4.23
N GLU A 186 17.69 14.73 -5.54
CA GLU A 186 18.43 13.70 -6.26
C GLU A 186 19.96 13.92 -6.15
N GLU A 187 20.44 15.17 -6.34
CA GLU A 187 21.85 15.53 -6.15
C GLU A 187 22.33 15.23 -4.71
N HIS A 188 21.50 15.53 -3.71
CA HIS A 188 21.82 15.23 -2.31
C HIS A 188 21.87 13.72 -2.03
N ILE A 189 20.95 12.93 -2.57
CA ILE A 189 21.00 11.46 -2.44
C ILE A 189 22.27 10.90 -3.09
N GLU A 190 22.65 11.37 -4.27
CA GLU A 190 23.90 10.96 -4.92
C GLU A 190 25.14 11.35 -4.09
N GLU A 191 25.14 12.53 -3.47
CA GLU A 191 26.19 12.92 -2.53
C GLU A 191 26.25 11.96 -1.34
N LEU A 192 25.12 11.61 -0.73
CA LEU A 192 25.05 10.65 0.39
C LEU A 192 25.59 9.28 0.01
N LYS A 193 25.33 8.79 -1.20
CA LYS A 193 25.88 7.52 -1.68
C LYS A 193 27.41 7.48 -1.66
N THR A 194 28.08 8.63 -1.80
CA THR A 194 29.54 8.69 -1.70
C THR A 194 30.07 8.36 -0.29
N PHE A 195 29.21 8.39 0.72
CA PHE A 195 29.56 8.11 2.12
C PHE A 195 29.44 6.63 2.50
N ILE A 196 28.79 5.80 1.70
CA ILE A 196 28.51 4.39 2.00
C ILE A 196 29.78 3.61 2.38
N ASN A 197 30.90 3.89 1.71
CA ASN A 197 32.16 3.20 1.93
C ASN A 197 33.16 3.98 2.84
N LYS A 198 32.71 5.06 3.48
CA LYS A 198 33.55 5.82 4.40
C LYS A 198 33.57 5.20 5.78
N SER A 199 34.70 5.38 6.49
CA SER A 199 34.84 4.96 7.89
C SER A 199 33.74 5.63 8.76
N THR A 200 33.11 4.86 9.64
CA THR A 200 32.15 5.36 10.63
C THR A 200 32.85 5.94 11.85
N GLU A 201 33.76 6.88 11.61
CA GLU A 201 34.60 7.49 12.62
C GLU A 201 34.33 8.99 12.69
N THR A 202 34.18 9.51 13.92
CA THR A 202 33.96 10.94 14.16
C THR A 202 35.28 11.71 13.96
N ALA A 203 35.20 13.04 13.84
CA ALA A 203 36.38 13.90 13.65
C ALA A 203 37.40 13.80 14.81
N ASP A 204 36.98 13.36 15.98
CA ASP A 204 37.84 13.12 17.17
C ASP A 204 38.33 11.65 17.27
N GLY A 205 38.14 10.84 16.21
CA GLY A 205 38.70 9.49 16.11
C GLY A 205 37.88 8.41 16.81
N LYS A 206 36.61 8.67 17.20
CA LYS A 206 35.77 7.67 17.81
C LYS A 206 35.01 6.89 16.75
N LYS A 207 35.09 5.57 16.80
CA LYS A 207 34.30 4.69 15.94
C LYS A 207 32.87 4.62 16.42
N VAL A 208 31.92 4.83 15.53
CA VAL A 208 30.49 4.71 15.76
C VAL A 208 29.99 3.45 15.07
N MET A 209 29.29 2.60 15.83
CA MET A 209 28.60 1.44 15.24
C MET A 209 27.32 1.90 14.56
N LEU A 210 27.20 1.66 13.27
CA LEU A 210 25.94 1.80 12.53
C LEU A 210 25.24 0.47 12.51
N ALA A 211 23.94 0.48 12.79
CA ALA A 211 23.09 -0.70 12.73
C ALA A 211 21.83 -0.38 11.94
N ALA A 212 21.35 -1.34 11.17
CA ALA A 212 20.09 -1.25 10.44
C ALA A 212 19.12 -2.32 10.96
N ASN A 213 17.84 -1.99 10.99
CA ASN A 213 16.80 -2.97 11.23
C ASN A 213 16.50 -3.69 9.92
N ILE A 214 16.58 -5.01 9.94
CA ILE A 214 16.44 -5.86 8.78
C ILE A 214 15.25 -6.80 9.02
N GLY A 215 14.26 -6.79 8.15
CA GLY A 215 13.08 -7.65 8.21
C GLY A 215 13.22 -8.98 7.50
N GLY A 216 14.27 -9.18 6.68
CA GLY A 216 14.50 -10.41 5.92
C GLY A 216 15.85 -10.46 5.23
N ALA A 217 16.17 -11.62 4.62
CA ALA A 217 17.45 -11.87 3.97
C ALA A 217 17.72 -10.93 2.77
N ASP A 218 16.67 -10.56 2.04
CA ASP A 218 16.78 -9.69 0.86
C ASP A 218 17.10 -8.23 1.25
N GLU A 219 16.62 -7.79 2.43
CA GLU A 219 16.95 -6.48 2.98
C GLU A 219 18.40 -6.45 3.49
N ALA A 220 18.88 -7.58 4.03
CA ALA A 220 20.26 -7.70 4.48
C ALA A 220 21.29 -7.52 3.35
N ALA A 221 20.92 -7.88 2.12
CA ALA A 221 21.79 -7.71 0.96
C ALA A 221 21.87 -6.25 0.46
N LYS A 222 20.92 -5.40 0.87
CA LYS A 222 20.87 -3.98 0.50
C LYS A 222 21.42 -3.05 1.59
N ALA A 223 21.51 -3.53 2.83
CA ALA A 223 22.03 -2.79 3.99
C ALA A 223 23.57 -2.88 4.08
#